data_c34f17a88e48958521be59f28509a3e9
#
_entry.id   c34f17a88e48958521be59f28509a3e9
#
_cell.length_a   1.000
_cell.length_b   1.000
_cell.length_c   1.000
_cell.angle_alpha   90.00
_cell.angle_beta   90.00
_cell.angle_gamma   90.00
#
_symmetry.space_group_name_H-M   'P 1'
#
loop_
_entity.id
_entity.type
_entity.pdbx_description
1 polymer ?
#
loop_
_entity_poly.entity_id
_entity_poly.type
_entity_poly.pdbx_seq_one_letter_code
_entity_poly.pdbx_strand_id
1 'polypeptide(L)'
;MLIKGCNCTVAVRTEYRELDIPYSNETLREAVSMLEENASIEGDGTCRAVRKAAGVTGCVITPLTIGTAPLLLYLAMGAVGKPVFVSETRDLYRYSLDLLPAEDCECFDLIQDRGQERIVYEECRVQGFELRIMREENIKLRIDVFGERYPTIYAYKERTPRESGERFNGDNVLYKINGKGNSNIYGLTIITKKQGGTRTEVWIKRAIQQSEDLPGIIDDVVITAQLLQDKYEHRHFGTFRITIKKLVLVSDETEINATDTVIGPLRYYVAGTVSTEVFTSSEEVIL
;
A
#
# COMPACT_ATOMS: atom_id res chain seq x y z
N MET A 1 5.37 -32.01 -3.71
CA MET A 1 6.54 -31.35 -3.09
C MET A 1 6.03 -30.07 -2.42
N LEU A 2 6.17 -29.91 -1.12
CA LEU A 2 5.76 -28.67 -0.41
C LEU A 2 6.81 -27.59 -0.74
N ILE A 3 6.41 -26.57 -1.49
CA ILE A 3 7.23 -25.38 -1.76
C ILE A 3 7.30 -24.58 -0.45
N LYS A 4 8.49 -24.43 0.11
CA LYS A 4 8.68 -23.58 1.31
C LYS A 4 8.55 -22.11 0.85
N GLY A 5 7.80 -21.30 1.61
CA GLY A 5 7.58 -19.87 1.29
C GLY A 5 8.86 -19.03 1.15
N CYS A 6 10.01 -19.50 1.70
CA CYS A 6 11.31 -18.87 1.53
C CYS A 6 11.85 -18.88 0.07
N ASN A 7 11.28 -19.72 -0.80
CA ASN A 7 11.67 -19.80 -2.21
C ASN A 7 10.68 -19.07 -3.14
N CYS A 8 9.76 -18.28 -2.58
CA CYS A 8 8.82 -17.51 -3.35
C CYS A 8 9.26 -16.03 -3.31
N THR A 9 9.20 -15.37 -4.45
CA THR A 9 9.41 -13.92 -4.57
C THR A 9 8.24 -13.26 -5.23
N VAL A 10 8.00 -12.00 -4.92
CA VAL A 10 7.01 -11.16 -5.57
C VAL A 10 7.73 -9.94 -6.15
N ALA A 11 7.41 -9.57 -7.37
CA ALA A 11 7.92 -8.37 -8.00
C ALA A 11 6.77 -7.60 -8.67
N VAL A 12 6.95 -6.29 -8.77
CA VAL A 12 6.13 -5.39 -9.58
C VAL A 12 6.92 -5.00 -10.82
N ARG A 13 6.29 -5.08 -11.98
CA ARG A 13 6.85 -4.61 -13.24
C ARG A 13 5.96 -3.51 -13.81
N THR A 14 6.57 -2.35 -14.02
CA THR A 14 5.99 -1.24 -14.78
C THR A 14 6.62 -1.22 -16.18
N GLU A 15 6.20 -0.29 -17.02
CA GLU A 15 6.80 -0.09 -18.36
C GLU A 15 8.32 0.10 -18.30
N TYR A 16 8.82 0.71 -17.22
CA TYR A 16 10.22 1.14 -17.10
C TYR A 16 11.11 0.18 -16.32
N ARG A 17 10.54 -0.60 -15.38
CA ARG A 17 11.36 -1.47 -14.52
C ARG A 17 10.60 -2.61 -13.85
N GLU A 18 11.36 -3.60 -13.40
CA GLU A 18 10.92 -4.67 -12.51
C GLU A 18 11.58 -4.50 -11.13
N LEU A 19 10.79 -4.48 -10.07
CA LEU A 19 11.22 -4.28 -8.69
C LEU A 19 10.76 -5.43 -7.81
N ASP A 20 11.71 -6.08 -7.13
CA ASP A 20 11.41 -7.09 -6.12
C ASP A 20 10.81 -6.45 -4.87
N ILE A 21 9.73 -7.06 -4.37
CA ILE A 21 9.02 -6.60 -3.19
C ILE A 21 9.28 -7.58 -2.05
N PRO A 22 9.83 -7.13 -0.91
CA PRO A 22 9.87 -7.94 0.30
C PRO A 22 8.45 -8.08 0.84
N TYR A 23 7.81 -9.21 0.64
CA TYR A 23 6.45 -9.42 1.11
C TYR A 23 6.41 -10.26 2.40
N SER A 24 5.40 -10.01 3.23
CA SER A 24 5.12 -10.80 4.43
C SER A 24 3.97 -11.78 4.20
N ASN A 25 3.06 -11.46 3.32
CA ASN A 25 1.92 -12.30 2.92
C ASN A 25 1.41 -11.92 1.54
N GLU A 26 0.87 -12.89 0.82
CA GLU A 26 0.16 -12.70 -0.44
C GLU A 26 -1.02 -13.66 -0.54
N THR A 27 -2.09 -13.23 -1.20
CA THR A 27 -3.31 -14.02 -1.41
C THR A 27 -3.79 -13.97 -2.85
N LEU A 28 -2.86 -13.81 -3.77
CA LEU A 28 -3.17 -13.71 -5.20
C LEU A 28 -3.78 -15.01 -5.72
N ARG A 29 -4.90 -14.90 -6.39
CA ARG A 29 -5.63 -16.02 -6.97
C ARG A 29 -6.35 -15.61 -8.23
N GLU A 30 -6.63 -16.58 -9.09
CA GLU A 30 -7.54 -16.37 -10.20
C GLU A 30 -8.94 -16.01 -9.67
N ALA A 31 -9.50 -14.94 -10.20
CA ALA A 31 -10.90 -14.59 -10.02
C ALA A 31 -11.71 -15.34 -11.09
N VAL A 32 -12.53 -16.29 -10.68
CA VAL A 32 -13.38 -17.05 -11.62
C VAL A 32 -14.80 -16.53 -11.52
N SER A 33 -15.34 -15.96 -12.61
CA SER A 33 -16.78 -15.74 -12.75
C SER A 33 -17.39 -16.87 -13.54
N MET A 34 -18.47 -17.48 -13.03
CA MET A 34 -19.30 -18.41 -13.79
C MET A 34 -20.47 -17.64 -14.39
N LEU A 35 -20.67 -17.72 -15.69
CA LEU A 35 -21.92 -17.34 -16.32
C LEU A 35 -22.76 -18.61 -16.44
N GLU A 36 -23.98 -18.56 -15.89
CA GLU A 36 -25.01 -19.50 -16.26
C GLU A 36 -25.51 -19.09 -17.66
N GLU A 37 -25.09 -19.79 -18.71
CA GLU A 37 -25.79 -19.71 -19.96
C GLU A 37 -27.13 -20.45 -19.79
N ASN A 38 -28.20 -19.66 -19.74
CA ASN A 38 -29.54 -20.20 -19.97
C ASN A 38 -29.59 -20.65 -21.42
N ALA A 39 -29.16 -21.88 -21.67
CA ALA A 39 -29.42 -22.55 -22.95
C ALA A 39 -30.93 -22.54 -23.16
N SER A 40 -31.38 -21.83 -24.20
CA SER A 40 -32.77 -21.80 -24.61
C SER A 40 -33.28 -23.25 -24.72
N ILE A 41 -34.41 -23.47 -24.11
CA ILE A 41 -35.10 -24.74 -23.94
C ILE A 41 -35.47 -25.35 -25.27
N GLU A 42 -34.57 -26.05 -25.90
CA GLU A 42 -34.88 -27.13 -26.86
C GLU A 42 -33.93 -28.31 -26.60
N GLY A 43 -34.38 -29.18 -25.68
CA GLY A 43 -33.75 -30.48 -25.37
C GLY A 43 -33.00 -30.53 -24.04
N ASP A 44 -33.45 -31.42 -23.20
CA ASP A 44 -32.92 -32.11 -22.00
C ASP A 44 -32.51 -31.28 -20.73
N GLY A 45 -32.70 -29.99 -20.67
CA GLY A 45 -32.67 -29.23 -19.41
C GLY A 45 -31.30 -29.16 -18.69
N THR A 46 -30.19 -29.37 -19.37
CA THR A 46 -28.86 -29.23 -18.76
C THR A 46 -28.35 -27.80 -18.88
N CYS A 47 -28.33 -27.08 -17.76
CA CYS A 47 -27.60 -25.82 -17.64
C CYS A 47 -26.10 -26.09 -17.80
N ARG A 48 -25.47 -25.56 -18.82
CA ARG A 48 -24.01 -25.51 -18.93
C ARG A 48 -23.53 -24.26 -18.23
N ALA A 49 -22.85 -24.42 -17.10
CA ALA A 49 -22.07 -23.36 -16.52
C ALA A 49 -20.82 -23.13 -17.39
N VAL A 50 -20.75 -22.01 -18.08
CA VAL A 50 -19.55 -21.60 -18.83
C VAL A 50 -18.66 -20.79 -17.91
N ARG A 51 -17.43 -21.27 -17.71
CA ARG A 51 -16.40 -20.51 -16.99
C ARG A 51 -16.03 -19.29 -17.83
N LYS A 52 -16.50 -18.11 -17.45
CA LYS A 52 -16.04 -16.86 -18.06
C LYS A 52 -14.67 -16.55 -17.50
N ALA A 53 -13.80 -16.09 -18.40
CA ALA A 53 -12.50 -15.56 -18.04
C ALA A 53 -12.60 -14.66 -16.82
N ALA A 54 -11.75 -14.92 -15.88
CA ALA A 54 -11.64 -14.08 -14.72
C ALA A 54 -10.15 -13.78 -14.56
N GLY A 55 -9.83 -12.54 -14.28
CA GLY A 55 -8.47 -12.11 -14.07
C GLY A 55 -7.87 -12.62 -12.78
N VAL A 56 -7.10 -11.78 -12.13
CA VAL A 56 -6.53 -12.01 -10.80
C VAL A 56 -7.20 -11.11 -9.78
N THR A 57 -7.35 -11.60 -8.56
CA THR A 57 -7.70 -10.79 -7.38
C THR A 57 -6.90 -11.26 -6.19
N GLY A 58 -6.68 -10.37 -5.24
CA GLY A 58 -6.01 -10.68 -3.98
C GLY A 58 -5.29 -9.50 -3.41
N CYS A 59 -4.39 -9.75 -2.48
CA CYS A 59 -3.58 -8.69 -1.89
C CYS A 59 -2.12 -9.13 -1.72
N VAL A 60 -1.25 -8.12 -1.66
CA VAL A 60 0.15 -8.25 -1.25
C VAL A 60 0.37 -7.36 -0.04
N ILE A 61 0.95 -7.92 1.03
CA ILE A 61 1.34 -7.19 2.24
C ILE A 61 2.87 -7.13 2.28
N THR A 62 3.39 -5.91 2.29
CA THR A 62 4.83 -5.66 2.22
C THR A 62 5.27 -4.65 3.27
N PRO A 63 6.42 -4.84 3.92
CA PRO A 63 7.06 -3.76 4.66
C PRO A 63 7.59 -2.72 3.67
N LEU A 64 7.34 -1.43 3.93
CA LEU A 64 7.90 -0.36 3.11
C LEU A 64 9.40 -0.23 3.38
N THR A 65 10.17 -0.16 2.28
CA THR A 65 11.63 0.08 2.31
C THR A 65 11.96 1.33 1.51
N ILE A 66 13.18 1.84 1.64
CA ILE A 66 13.65 2.99 0.85
C ILE A 66 13.46 2.73 -0.65
N GLY A 67 13.83 1.53 -1.13
CA GLY A 67 13.79 1.20 -2.54
C GLY A 67 12.38 0.92 -3.09
N THR A 68 11.45 0.47 -2.24
CA THR A 68 10.11 0.08 -2.71
C THR A 68 9.03 1.13 -2.42
N ALA A 69 9.18 1.94 -1.38
CA ALA A 69 8.16 2.89 -0.95
C ALA A 69 7.74 3.88 -2.07
N PRO A 70 8.64 4.47 -2.85
CA PRO A 70 8.23 5.41 -3.90
C PRO A 70 7.29 4.78 -4.91
N LEU A 71 7.67 3.62 -5.47
CA LEU A 71 6.85 2.93 -6.47
C LEU A 71 5.54 2.41 -5.89
N LEU A 72 5.59 1.77 -4.71
CA LEU A 72 4.39 1.20 -4.11
C LEU A 72 3.39 2.26 -3.66
N LEU A 73 3.85 3.39 -3.14
CA LEU A 73 2.99 4.53 -2.81
C LEU A 73 2.42 5.17 -4.08
N TYR A 74 3.20 5.27 -5.16
CA TYR A 74 2.70 5.73 -6.45
C TYR A 74 1.57 4.84 -6.97
N LEU A 75 1.76 3.52 -7.03
CA LEU A 75 0.72 2.59 -7.47
C LEU A 75 -0.52 2.64 -6.58
N ALA A 76 -0.33 2.80 -5.26
CA ALA A 76 -1.42 2.91 -4.31
C ALA A 76 -2.19 4.23 -4.46
N MET A 77 -1.53 5.35 -4.69
CA MET A 77 -2.14 6.68 -4.83
C MET A 77 -2.71 6.89 -6.24
N GLY A 78 -1.94 6.64 -7.28
CA GLY A 78 -2.40 6.62 -8.66
C GLY A 78 -1.94 7.77 -9.54
N ALA A 79 -1.59 8.93 -8.99
CA ALA A 79 -1.05 10.06 -9.77
C ALA A 79 0.30 10.49 -9.24
N VAL A 80 1.15 10.94 -10.15
CA VAL A 80 2.45 11.51 -9.82
C VAL A 80 2.60 12.88 -10.50
N GLY A 81 2.93 13.88 -9.70
CA GLY A 81 3.41 15.16 -10.22
C GLY A 81 4.85 15.04 -10.73
N LYS A 82 5.28 15.97 -11.59
CA LYS A 82 6.68 16.02 -12.03
C LYS A 82 7.61 16.09 -10.80
N PRO A 83 8.73 15.33 -10.82
CA PRO A 83 9.71 15.42 -9.76
C PRO A 83 10.27 16.85 -9.65
N VAL A 84 10.35 17.35 -8.43
CA VAL A 84 10.93 18.66 -8.13
C VAL A 84 12.24 18.45 -7.41
N PHE A 85 13.31 18.97 -7.96
CA PHE A 85 14.62 18.99 -7.32
C PHE A 85 14.61 19.90 -6.10
N VAL A 86 14.95 19.37 -4.93
CA VAL A 86 14.80 20.09 -3.66
C VAL A 86 16.12 20.55 -3.07
N SER A 87 17.22 19.82 -3.32
CA SER A 87 18.52 20.13 -2.72
C SER A 87 19.68 19.62 -3.57
N GLU A 88 20.57 20.54 -3.95
CA GLU A 88 21.80 20.23 -4.68
C GLU A 88 22.82 19.44 -3.83
N THR A 89 22.83 19.66 -2.52
CA THR A 89 23.80 19.01 -1.64
C THR A 89 23.50 17.55 -1.37
N ARG A 90 22.29 17.07 -1.72
CA ARG A 90 21.83 15.71 -1.41
C ARG A 90 21.24 14.98 -2.63
N ASP A 91 21.25 15.57 -3.82
CA ASP A 91 20.57 15.03 -5.01
C ASP A 91 19.14 14.56 -4.66
N LEU A 92 18.38 15.44 -3.98
CA LEU A 92 17.09 15.09 -3.42
C LEU A 92 15.96 15.57 -4.32
N TYR A 93 15.14 14.63 -4.77
CA TYR A 93 13.92 14.87 -5.56
C TYR A 93 12.69 14.64 -4.71
N ARG A 94 11.66 15.46 -4.91
CA ARG A 94 10.34 15.32 -4.30
C ARG A 94 9.33 14.96 -5.38
N TYR A 95 8.62 13.87 -5.14
CA TYR A 95 7.46 13.44 -5.91
C TYR A 95 6.20 13.75 -5.10
N SER A 96 5.21 14.40 -5.73
CA SER A 96 3.90 14.65 -5.14
C SER A 96 2.91 13.66 -5.74
N LEU A 97 2.24 12.88 -4.89
CA LEU A 97 1.31 11.83 -5.27
C LEU A 97 -0.08 12.22 -4.79
N ASP A 98 -1.05 12.17 -5.69
CA ASP A 98 -2.46 12.41 -5.38
C ASP A 98 -3.26 11.11 -5.47
N LEU A 99 -4.29 11.00 -4.63
CA LEU A 99 -5.16 9.82 -4.60
C LEU A 99 -6.16 9.87 -5.75
N LEU A 100 -6.06 8.91 -6.67
CA LEU A 100 -6.99 8.73 -7.80
C LEU A 100 -7.92 7.53 -7.60
N PRO A 101 -9.09 7.53 -8.31
CA PRO A 101 -9.92 6.35 -8.49
C PRO A 101 -9.16 5.20 -9.17
N ALA A 102 -9.65 3.96 -9.05
CA ALA A 102 -8.94 2.79 -9.58
C ALA A 102 -8.80 2.81 -11.10
N GLU A 103 -9.81 3.32 -11.80
CA GLU A 103 -9.85 3.46 -13.27
C GLU A 103 -8.79 4.40 -13.82
N ASP A 104 -8.40 5.40 -13.04
CA ASP A 104 -7.40 6.42 -13.43
C ASP A 104 -5.98 6.04 -13.00
N CYS A 105 -5.83 4.94 -12.25
CA CYS A 105 -4.52 4.46 -11.83
C CYS A 105 -3.80 3.73 -12.96
N GLU A 106 -2.47 3.84 -12.97
CA GLU A 106 -1.63 3.11 -13.90
C GLU A 106 -1.71 1.60 -13.70
N CYS A 107 -1.67 0.87 -14.81
CA CYS A 107 -1.56 -0.59 -14.80
C CYS A 107 -0.11 -1.01 -14.56
N PHE A 108 0.05 -2.16 -13.92
CA PHE A 108 1.34 -2.79 -13.71
C PHE A 108 1.20 -4.31 -13.79
N ASP A 109 2.30 -4.99 -13.98
CA ASP A 109 2.32 -6.44 -13.88
C ASP A 109 2.80 -6.87 -12.50
N LEU A 110 2.13 -7.87 -11.96
CA LEU A 110 2.55 -8.51 -10.73
C LEU A 110 3.16 -9.87 -11.06
N ILE A 111 4.37 -10.09 -10.60
CA ILE A 111 5.13 -11.29 -10.89
C ILE A 111 5.31 -12.08 -9.60
N GLN A 112 4.99 -13.35 -9.64
CA GLN A 112 5.16 -14.26 -8.53
C GLN A 112 6.00 -15.45 -8.97
N ASP A 113 7.18 -15.59 -8.38
CA ASP A 113 8.04 -16.74 -8.59
C ASP A 113 7.77 -17.79 -7.51
N ARG A 114 7.33 -18.99 -7.90
CA ARG A 114 7.00 -20.11 -7.03
C ARG A 114 7.82 -21.35 -7.41
N GLY A 115 9.01 -21.45 -6.86
CA GLY A 115 9.87 -22.62 -7.05
C GLY A 115 10.28 -22.84 -8.51
N GLN A 116 9.50 -23.57 -9.30
CA GLN A 116 9.80 -23.87 -10.70
C GLN A 116 8.95 -23.06 -11.70
N GLU A 117 8.04 -22.26 -11.22
CA GLU A 117 7.09 -21.50 -12.04
C GLU A 117 7.21 -20.01 -11.76
N ARG A 118 7.15 -19.22 -12.81
CA ARG A 118 6.98 -17.78 -12.78
C ARG A 118 5.59 -17.46 -13.28
N ILE A 119 4.75 -16.89 -12.43
CA ILE A 119 3.38 -16.49 -12.74
C ILE A 119 3.38 -14.98 -12.93
N VAL A 120 2.95 -14.52 -14.09
CA VAL A 120 2.82 -13.10 -14.41
C VAL A 120 1.34 -12.76 -14.52
N TYR A 121 0.89 -11.86 -13.67
CA TYR A 121 -0.44 -11.26 -13.70
C TYR A 121 -0.31 -9.90 -14.39
N GLU A 122 -0.76 -9.84 -15.64
CA GLU A 122 -0.63 -8.64 -16.47
C GLU A 122 -1.75 -7.64 -16.22
N GLU A 123 -1.46 -6.36 -16.44
CA GLU A 123 -2.42 -5.25 -16.37
C GLU A 123 -3.21 -5.17 -15.06
N CYS A 124 -2.52 -5.42 -13.95
CA CYS A 124 -3.10 -5.25 -12.62
C CYS A 124 -3.30 -3.78 -12.28
N ARG A 125 -4.34 -3.50 -11.49
CA ARG A 125 -4.62 -2.18 -10.89
C ARG A 125 -4.84 -2.31 -9.39
N VAL A 126 -4.53 -1.25 -8.66
CA VAL A 126 -4.82 -1.17 -7.22
C VAL A 126 -6.28 -0.77 -7.02
N GLN A 127 -7.07 -1.65 -6.40
CA GLN A 127 -8.47 -1.40 -6.02
C GLN A 127 -8.63 -0.83 -4.61
N GLY A 128 -7.59 -0.93 -3.82
CA GLY A 128 -7.55 -0.41 -2.46
C GLY A 128 -6.21 -0.64 -1.83
N PHE A 129 -5.96 0.03 -0.71
CA PHE A 129 -4.76 -0.19 0.08
C PHE A 129 -5.02 0.07 1.56
N GLU A 130 -4.17 -0.53 2.39
CA GLU A 130 -4.09 -0.27 3.82
C GLU A 130 -2.63 0.06 4.17
N LEU A 131 -2.39 1.25 4.66
CA LEU A 131 -1.10 1.65 5.20
C LEU A 131 -1.17 1.61 6.72
N ARG A 132 -0.42 0.71 7.33
CA ARG A 132 -0.36 0.52 8.77
C ARG A 132 0.96 1.04 9.32
N ILE A 133 0.87 1.99 10.22
CA ILE A 133 1.96 2.64 10.92
C ILE A 133 1.73 2.43 12.41
N MET A 134 2.54 1.60 13.05
CA MET A 134 2.46 1.32 14.49
C MET A 134 3.85 1.48 15.10
N ARG A 135 3.94 2.05 16.30
CA ARG A 135 5.20 2.06 17.05
C ARG A 135 5.71 0.65 17.22
N GLU A 136 7.03 0.49 17.29
CA GLU A 136 7.72 -0.79 17.48
C GLU A 136 7.54 -1.79 16.31
N GLU A 137 6.86 -1.39 15.23
CA GLU A 137 6.67 -2.23 14.05
C GLU A 137 7.25 -1.55 12.79
N ASN A 138 7.62 -2.39 11.80
CA ASN A 138 7.87 -1.89 10.45
C ASN A 138 6.57 -1.37 9.84
N ILE A 139 6.66 -0.25 9.11
CA ILE A 139 5.52 0.28 8.36
C ILE A 139 5.17 -0.70 7.26
N LYS A 140 3.90 -1.12 7.19
CA LYS A 140 3.39 -2.10 6.25
C LYS A 140 2.39 -1.45 5.30
N LEU A 141 2.50 -1.81 4.04
CA LEU A 141 1.52 -1.49 3.02
C LEU A 141 0.88 -2.80 2.54
N ARG A 142 -0.44 -2.87 2.61
CA ARG A 142 -1.26 -3.87 1.92
C ARG A 142 -1.81 -3.22 0.67
N ILE A 143 -1.68 -3.87 -0.45
CA ILE A 143 -2.25 -3.45 -1.74
C ILE A 143 -3.23 -4.52 -2.16
N ASP A 144 -4.50 -4.14 -2.35
CA ASP A 144 -5.52 -5.00 -2.93
C ASP A 144 -5.49 -4.79 -4.45
N VAL A 145 -5.29 -5.86 -5.19
CA VAL A 145 -5.09 -5.83 -6.64
C VAL A 145 -6.18 -6.55 -7.38
N PHE A 146 -6.44 -6.09 -8.59
CA PHE A 146 -7.31 -6.72 -9.57
C PHE A 146 -6.69 -6.59 -10.95
N GLY A 147 -6.78 -7.65 -11.75
CA GLY A 147 -6.38 -7.67 -13.15
C GLY A 147 -7.40 -8.47 -13.96
N GLU A 148 -7.66 -8.04 -15.18
CA GLU A 148 -8.68 -8.66 -16.05
C GLU A 148 -8.12 -9.79 -16.90
N ARG A 149 -6.80 -9.94 -16.97
CA ARG A 149 -6.14 -10.96 -17.78
C ARG A 149 -5.85 -12.22 -16.98
N TYR A 150 -5.86 -13.36 -17.70
CA TYR A 150 -5.35 -14.61 -17.16
C TYR A 150 -3.85 -14.50 -16.86
N PRO A 151 -3.39 -15.13 -15.78
CA PRO A 151 -1.96 -15.19 -15.52
C PRO A 151 -1.25 -16.01 -16.61
N THR A 152 -0.09 -15.53 -17.02
CA THR A 152 0.81 -16.27 -17.91
C THR A 152 1.84 -17.01 -17.04
N ILE A 153 2.01 -18.30 -17.29
CA ILE A 153 2.92 -19.15 -16.54
C ILE A 153 4.16 -19.44 -17.40
N TYR A 154 5.33 -19.11 -16.87
CA TYR A 154 6.63 -19.38 -17.50
C TYR A 154 7.45 -20.36 -16.66
N ALA A 155 8.39 -21.04 -17.32
CA ALA A 155 9.42 -21.78 -16.59
C ALA A 155 10.28 -20.80 -15.79
N TYR A 156 10.50 -21.11 -14.51
CA TYR A 156 11.31 -20.26 -13.61
C TYR A 156 12.79 -20.30 -14.04
N LYS A 157 13.40 -19.14 -14.13
CA LYS A 157 14.85 -18.99 -14.15
C LYS A 157 15.26 -18.45 -12.79
N GLU A 158 16.17 -19.14 -12.16
CA GLU A 158 16.71 -18.71 -10.87
C GLU A 158 17.20 -17.25 -10.95
N ARG A 159 16.73 -16.45 -10.02
CA ARG A 159 16.99 -15.05 -9.95
C ARG A 159 17.39 -14.71 -8.53
N THR A 160 18.44 -13.94 -8.37
CA THR A 160 18.81 -13.37 -7.07
C THR A 160 17.92 -12.16 -6.82
N PRO A 161 17.05 -12.17 -5.79
CA PRO A 161 16.25 -11.00 -5.42
C PRO A 161 17.18 -9.81 -5.13
N ARG A 162 16.80 -8.63 -5.59
CA ARG A 162 17.54 -7.41 -5.25
C ARG A 162 17.14 -6.97 -3.85
N GLU A 163 18.12 -6.60 -3.05
CA GLU A 163 17.84 -6.00 -1.76
C GLU A 163 17.06 -4.70 -1.94
N SER A 164 15.95 -4.59 -1.23
CA SER A 164 15.05 -3.44 -1.31
C SER A 164 15.46 -2.28 -0.38
N GLY A 165 16.58 -2.45 0.33
CA GLY A 165 17.12 -1.45 1.24
C GLY A 165 16.46 -1.47 2.63
N GLU A 166 16.78 -0.47 3.44
CA GLU A 166 16.34 -0.32 4.83
C GLU A 166 14.82 -0.13 4.93
N ARG A 167 14.23 -0.68 6.00
CA ARG A 167 12.78 -0.64 6.24
C ARG A 167 12.39 0.59 7.05
N PHE A 168 11.28 1.21 6.68
CA PHE A 168 10.66 2.24 7.50
C PHE A 168 10.07 1.63 8.79
N ASN A 169 10.34 2.27 9.93
CA ASN A 169 9.85 1.87 11.23
C ASN A 169 8.90 2.93 11.80
N GLY A 170 7.85 2.50 12.49
CA GLY A 170 6.86 3.39 13.08
C GLY A 170 7.38 4.25 14.24
N ASP A 171 8.50 3.88 14.86
CA ASP A 171 9.15 4.69 15.89
C ASP A 171 9.75 5.99 15.31
N ASN A 172 10.08 5.99 14.03
CA ASN A 172 10.67 7.12 13.32
C ASN A 172 9.61 7.96 12.58
N VAL A 173 8.38 7.99 13.12
CA VAL A 173 7.26 8.72 12.52
C VAL A 173 6.88 9.92 13.37
N LEU A 174 6.77 11.07 12.71
CA LEU A 174 6.28 12.31 13.30
C LEU A 174 4.84 12.54 12.87
N TYR A 175 3.98 12.82 13.83
CA TYR A 175 2.58 13.17 13.62
C TYR A 175 2.33 14.63 13.93
N LYS A 176 1.58 15.31 13.06
CA LYS A 176 1.01 16.64 13.33
C LYS A 176 -0.49 16.58 13.12
N ILE A 177 -1.26 17.14 14.04
CA ILE A 177 -2.71 17.33 13.95
C ILE A 177 -2.98 18.83 14.03
N ASN A 178 -3.68 19.38 13.05
CA ASN A 178 -3.98 20.81 12.94
C ASN A 178 -2.70 21.66 13.09
N GLY A 179 -1.63 21.24 12.40
CA GLY A 179 -0.31 21.89 12.43
C GLY A 179 0.52 21.71 13.69
N LYS A 180 -0.02 21.11 14.76
CA LYS A 180 0.67 20.87 16.04
C LYS A 180 1.24 19.46 16.11
N GLY A 181 2.48 19.31 16.60
CA GLY A 181 3.07 18.01 16.87
C GLY A 181 2.24 17.23 17.90
N ASN A 182 2.01 15.95 17.66
CA ASN A 182 1.27 15.07 18.54
C ASN A 182 2.06 13.79 18.83
N SER A 183 2.58 13.68 20.06
CA SER A 183 3.33 12.50 20.52
C SER A 183 2.43 11.40 21.09
N ASN A 184 1.13 11.66 21.24
CA ASN A 184 0.19 10.75 21.87
C ASN A 184 -0.32 9.67 20.90
N ILE A 185 -0.08 9.83 19.60
CA ILE A 185 -0.42 8.83 18.59
C ILE A 185 0.54 7.64 18.75
N TYR A 186 -0.02 6.49 19.11
CA TYR A 186 0.72 5.23 19.16
C TYR A 186 0.77 4.56 17.79
N GLY A 187 -0.30 4.68 17.02
CA GLY A 187 -0.38 4.12 15.69
C GLY A 187 -1.53 4.68 14.88
N LEU A 188 -1.40 4.54 13.59
CA LEU A 188 -2.37 5.02 12.62
C LEU A 188 -2.49 4.01 11.46
N THR A 189 -3.72 3.76 11.02
CA THR A 189 -3.99 2.95 9.85
C THR A 189 -4.84 3.76 8.87
N ILE A 190 -4.39 3.86 7.62
CA ILE A 190 -5.12 4.49 6.52
C ILE A 190 -5.66 3.37 5.65
N ILE A 191 -6.98 3.32 5.48
CA ILE A 191 -7.65 2.32 4.65
C ILE A 191 -8.34 3.05 3.51
N THR A 192 -7.96 2.75 2.28
CA THR A 192 -8.56 3.31 1.08
C THR A 192 -9.16 2.21 0.23
N LYS A 193 -10.42 2.37 -0.14
CA LYS A 193 -11.13 1.56 -1.14
C LYS A 193 -11.42 2.44 -2.34
N LYS A 194 -11.10 1.95 -3.54
CA LYS A 194 -11.25 2.69 -4.79
C LYS A 194 -12.40 2.16 -5.65
N GLN A 195 -12.85 0.93 -5.41
CA GLN A 195 -13.95 0.31 -6.14
C GLN A 195 -15.29 0.95 -5.78
N GLY A 196 -16.05 1.38 -6.77
CA GLY A 196 -17.34 2.05 -6.58
C GLY A 196 -17.24 3.48 -6.03
N GLY A 197 -16.10 4.13 -6.24
CA GLY A 197 -15.77 5.45 -5.73
C GLY A 197 -14.72 5.42 -4.61
N THR A 198 -13.82 6.40 -4.62
CA THR A 198 -12.73 6.46 -3.65
C THR A 198 -13.25 6.86 -2.27
N ARG A 199 -13.01 6.00 -1.28
CA ARG A 199 -13.34 6.23 0.12
C ARG A 199 -12.12 5.94 0.99
N THR A 200 -11.77 6.88 1.86
CA THR A 200 -10.66 6.72 2.80
C THR A 200 -11.13 6.87 4.24
N GLU A 201 -10.67 5.98 5.09
CA GLU A 201 -10.86 5.99 6.53
C GLU A 201 -9.50 6.02 7.22
N VAL A 202 -9.44 6.67 8.37
CA VAL A 202 -8.24 6.75 9.21
C VAL A 202 -8.58 6.27 10.61
N TRP A 203 -7.83 5.30 11.09
CA TRP A 203 -7.99 4.71 12.40
C TRP A 203 -6.80 5.12 13.25
N ILE A 204 -7.05 5.80 14.37
CA ILE A 204 -6.01 6.36 15.24
C ILE A 204 -6.02 5.65 16.58
N LYS A 205 -4.88 5.10 16.98
CA LYS A 205 -4.61 4.59 18.33
C LYS A 205 -3.78 5.57 19.12
N ARG A 206 -4.13 5.78 20.39
CA ARG A 206 -3.46 6.75 21.30
C ARG A 206 -2.79 6.02 22.46
N ALA A 207 -1.76 6.63 23.06
CA ALA A 207 -1.19 6.17 24.31
C ALA A 207 -2.06 6.65 25.50
N ILE A 208 -2.36 5.75 26.46
CA ILE A 208 -3.24 6.05 27.61
C ILE A 208 -2.70 7.16 28.49
N GLN A 209 -1.38 7.23 28.69
CA GLN A 209 -0.77 8.12 29.69
C GLN A 209 -0.84 9.62 29.32
N GLN A 210 -1.31 9.97 28.14
CA GLN A 210 -1.30 11.34 27.61
C GLN A 210 -2.59 11.67 26.85
N SER A 211 -3.73 11.16 27.31
CA SER A 211 -5.00 11.28 26.57
C SER A 211 -5.54 12.70 26.55
N GLU A 212 -5.02 13.56 25.69
CA GLU A 212 -5.81 14.66 25.16
C GLU A 212 -6.83 14.06 24.18
N ASP A 213 -8.09 14.39 24.35
CA ASP A 213 -9.14 13.96 23.43
C ASP A 213 -8.89 14.54 22.05
N LEU A 214 -8.88 13.68 21.05
CA LEU A 214 -8.82 14.15 19.67
C LEU A 214 -10.19 14.75 19.29
N PRO A 215 -10.20 15.89 18.57
CA PRO A 215 -11.44 16.55 18.20
C PRO A 215 -12.27 15.68 17.23
N GLY A 216 -13.60 15.85 17.30
CA GLY A 216 -14.52 15.18 16.36
C GLY A 216 -14.30 15.58 14.91
N ILE A 217 -13.72 16.75 14.66
CA ILE A 217 -13.29 17.23 13.34
C ILE A 217 -11.83 17.62 13.41
N ILE A 218 -11.05 17.08 12.50
CA ILE A 218 -9.62 17.38 12.33
C ILE A 218 -9.43 18.00 10.94
N ASP A 219 -8.86 19.19 10.87
CA ASP A 219 -8.64 19.90 9.61
C ASP A 219 -7.52 19.26 8.80
N ASP A 220 -6.42 18.86 9.46
CA ASP A 220 -5.32 18.15 8.82
C ASP A 220 -4.60 17.18 9.76
N VAL A 221 -4.17 16.06 9.19
CA VAL A 221 -3.19 15.15 9.78
C VAL A 221 -2.01 15.05 8.85
N VAL A 222 -0.82 15.35 9.34
CA VAL A 222 0.44 15.19 8.60
C VAL A 222 1.29 14.12 9.27
N ILE A 223 1.63 13.10 8.50
CA ILE A 223 2.45 11.95 8.91
C ILE A 223 3.76 12.04 8.15
N THR A 224 4.88 12.09 8.83
CA THR A 224 6.20 12.11 8.21
C THR A 224 7.00 10.91 8.72
N ALA A 225 7.26 9.94 7.85
CA ALA A 225 8.12 8.81 8.14
C ALA A 225 9.52 9.10 7.62
N GLN A 226 10.52 8.94 8.47
CA GLN A 226 11.92 9.19 8.16
C GLN A 226 12.74 7.96 8.49
N LEU A 227 13.75 7.68 7.67
CA LEU A 227 14.82 6.79 8.05
C LEU A 227 15.91 7.60 8.73
N LEU A 228 16.20 7.24 9.96
CA LEU A 228 17.33 7.82 10.70
C LEU A 228 18.59 7.26 10.04
N GLN A 229 19.31 8.15 9.37
CA GLN A 229 20.62 7.81 8.83
C GLN A 229 21.62 7.56 9.96
N ASP A 230 22.40 6.51 9.82
CA ASP A 230 23.69 6.42 10.49
C ASP A 230 24.56 7.61 10.08
N LYS A 231 25.13 8.30 11.05
CA LYS A 231 25.84 9.59 10.89
C LYS A 231 27.05 9.56 9.93
N TYR A 232 27.41 8.40 9.42
CA TYR A 232 28.67 8.17 8.69
C TYR A 232 28.51 7.83 7.21
N GLU A 233 27.32 7.44 6.73
CA GLU A 233 27.10 7.12 5.32
C GLU A 233 26.03 8.01 4.68
N HIS A 234 26.45 8.98 3.90
CA HIS A 234 25.63 9.99 3.22
C HIS A 234 24.70 9.45 2.11
N ARG A 235 24.43 8.15 1.98
CA ARG A 235 23.98 7.60 0.70
C ARG A 235 22.50 7.27 0.55
N HIS A 236 21.69 7.15 1.58
CA HIS A 236 20.27 6.81 1.38
C HIS A 236 19.37 7.59 2.33
N PHE A 237 18.88 8.72 1.87
CA PHE A 237 17.83 9.45 2.58
C PHE A 237 16.48 9.00 2.03
N GLY A 238 15.66 8.35 2.86
CA GLY A 238 14.28 8.02 2.51
C GLY A 238 13.33 8.75 3.44
N THR A 239 12.42 9.50 2.88
CA THR A 239 11.33 10.14 3.63
C THR A 239 10.06 10.10 2.79
N PHE A 240 8.93 9.80 3.41
CA PHE A 240 7.64 10.10 2.82
C PHE A 240 6.78 10.88 3.81
N ARG A 241 5.93 11.74 3.27
CA ARG A 241 4.99 12.55 4.03
C ARG A 241 3.59 12.35 3.47
N ILE A 242 2.64 11.99 4.33
CA ILE A 242 1.24 11.87 3.98
C ILE A 242 0.48 13.03 4.63
N THR A 243 -0.33 13.72 3.85
CA THR A 243 -1.21 14.78 4.31
C THR A 243 -2.65 14.37 4.05
N ILE A 244 -3.46 14.36 5.11
CA ILE A 244 -4.88 14.02 5.05
C ILE A 244 -5.67 15.22 5.56
N LYS A 245 -6.61 15.71 4.77
CA LYS A 245 -7.41 16.90 5.10
C LYS A 245 -8.86 16.54 5.39
N LYS A 246 -9.46 17.25 6.34
CA LYS A 246 -10.87 17.17 6.72
C LYS A 246 -11.31 15.76 7.15
N LEU A 247 -10.87 15.36 8.33
CA LEU A 247 -11.30 14.12 8.96
C LEU A 247 -12.49 14.38 9.87
N VAL A 248 -13.51 13.52 9.78
CA VAL A 248 -14.71 13.56 10.62
C VAL A 248 -14.82 12.28 11.42
N LEU A 249 -14.93 12.37 12.73
CA LEU A 249 -15.08 11.23 13.62
C LEU A 249 -16.38 10.47 13.29
N VAL A 250 -16.26 9.17 13.07
CA VAL A 250 -17.39 8.28 12.79
C VAL A 250 -17.74 7.44 13.98
N SER A 251 -16.74 6.88 14.66
CA SER A 251 -16.93 6.05 15.84
C SER A 251 -15.72 6.15 16.76
N ASP A 252 -16.01 6.01 18.06
CA ASP A 252 -15.03 5.78 19.10
C ASP A 252 -15.19 4.33 19.57
N GLU A 253 -14.29 3.47 19.15
CA GLU A 253 -14.29 2.04 19.49
C GLU A 253 -13.32 1.77 20.65
N THR A 254 -13.23 2.74 21.57
CA THR A 254 -12.31 2.68 22.70
C THR A 254 -12.71 1.62 23.68
N GLU A 255 -12.02 0.49 23.68
CA GLU A 255 -12.03 -0.49 24.75
C GLU A 255 -10.77 -0.32 25.60
N ILE A 256 -10.93 -0.10 26.90
CA ILE A 256 -9.81 0.06 27.84
C ILE A 256 -9.83 -1.14 28.79
N ASN A 257 -8.80 -1.99 28.70
CA ASN A 257 -8.53 -3.01 29.69
C ASN A 257 -7.51 -2.48 30.71
N ALA A 258 -7.55 -2.97 31.95
CA ALA A 258 -6.69 -2.49 33.04
C ALA A 258 -5.18 -2.65 32.77
N THR A 259 -4.80 -3.46 31.80
CA THR A 259 -3.41 -3.72 31.40
C THR A 259 -3.00 -3.00 30.13
N ASP A 260 -3.94 -2.30 29.46
CA ASP A 260 -3.66 -1.67 28.18
C ASP A 260 -2.84 -0.37 28.36
N THR A 261 -1.85 -0.18 27.51
CA THR A 261 -1.08 1.06 27.39
C THR A 261 -1.56 1.92 26.22
N VAL A 262 -2.52 1.41 25.43
CA VAL A 262 -3.01 2.01 24.20
C VAL A 262 -4.53 2.07 24.20
N ILE A 263 -5.07 3.19 23.75
CA ILE A 263 -6.52 3.46 23.66
C ILE A 263 -6.92 3.58 22.18
N GLY A 264 -8.09 3.09 21.84
CA GLY A 264 -8.71 3.24 20.53
C GLY A 264 -8.97 1.91 19.86
N PRO A 265 -9.34 1.90 18.58
CA PRO A 265 -9.12 3.02 17.65
C PRO A 265 -10.25 4.06 17.62
N LEU A 266 -9.89 5.30 17.38
CA LEU A 266 -10.82 6.30 16.87
C LEU A 266 -10.86 6.18 15.34
N ARG A 267 -12.05 6.05 14.79
CA ARG A 267 -12.26 5.91 13.35
C ARG A 267 -12.77 7.20 12.75
N TYR A 268 -12.04 7.74 11.79
CA TYR A 268 -12.38 8.94 11.05
C TYR A 268 -12.65 8.62 9.60
N TYR A 269 -13.63 9.31 9.02
CA TYR A 269 -13.85 9.36 7.57
C TYR A 269 -13.13 10.59 7.01
N VAL A 270 -12.49 10.44 5.85
CA VAL A 270 -11.81 11.53 5.15
C VAL A 270 -12.80 12.21 4.21
N ALA A 271 -13.26 13.41 4.56
CA ALA A 271 -14.14 14.24 3.74
C ALA A 271 -13.38 15.15 2.76
N GLY A 272 -12.07 15.25 2.89
CA GLY A 272 -11.20 16.08 2.05
C GLY A 272 -10.29 15.25 1.14
N THR A 273 -9.02 15.61 1.13
CA THR A 273 -8.01 15.02 0.23
C THR A 273 -6.97 14.22 0.98
N VAL A 274 -6.41 13.22 0.30
CA VAL A 274 -5.21 12.50 0.71
C VAL A 274 -4.14 12.72 -0.33
N SER A 275 -2.98 13.19 0.09
CA SER A 275 -1.82 13.38 -0.76
C SER A 275 -0.57 12.84 -0.08
N THR A 276 0.40 12.43 -0.87
CA THR A 276 1.68 11.90 -0.38
C THR A 276 2.83 12.60 -1.10
N GLU A 277 3.84 12.99 -0.35
CA GLU A 277 5.12 13.42 -0.89
C GLU A 277 6.16 12.35 -0.60
N VAL A 278 6.92 11.96 -1.60
CA VAL A 278 8.04 11.03 -1.46
C VAL A 278 9.32 11.73 -1.81
N PHE A 279 10.33 11.60 -0.95
CA PHE A 279 11.64 12.20 -1.14
C PHE A 279 12.67 11.09 -1.37
N THR A 280 13.40 11.20 -2.46
CA THR A 280 14.39 10.18 -2.88
C THR A 280 15.60 10.83 -3.51
N SER A 281 16.72 10.14 -3.47
CA SER A 281 17.98 10.59 -4.10
C SER A 281 18.09 10.28 -5.59
N SER A 282 17.05 9.73 -6.23
CA SER A 282 17.05 9.38 -7.66
C SER A 282 15.87 10.00 -8.38
N GLU A 283 16.12 10.56 -9.56
CA GLU A 283 15.07 11.08 -10.45
C GLU A 283 14.26 9.95 -11.10
N GLU A 284 14.86 8.77 -11.26
CA GLU A 284 14.28 7.64 -12.00
C GLU A 284 13.45 6.67 -11.13
N VAL A 285 13.12 7.05 -9.90
CA VAL A 285 12.52 6.08 -8.95
C VAL A 285 11.08 5.75 -9.28
N ILE A 286 10.34 6.65 -9.91
CA ILE A 286 8.90 6.47 -10.17
C ILE A 286 8.58 6.45 -11.68
N LEU A 287 9.42 7.05 -12.51
CA LEU A 287 9.24 7.12 -13.96
C LEU A 287 10.00 6.02 -14.68
#